data_4d85d8da1261b44e2b72753b093ea52e
#
_entry.id   4d85d8da1261b44e2b72753b093ea52e
#
_cell.length_a   1.000
_cell.length_b   1.000
_cell.length_c   1.000
_cell.angle_alpha   90.00
_cell.angle_beta   90.00
_cell.angle_gamma   90.00
#
_symmetry.space_group_name_H-M   'P 1'
#
loop_
_entity.id
_entity.type
_entity.pdbx_description
1 polymer ?
#
loop_
_entity_poly.entity_id
_entity_poly.type
_entity_poly.pdbx_seq_one_letter_code
_entity_poly.pdbx_strand_id
1 'polypeptide(L)'
;KFIDDLNGIFGFVIYDKVEKEFLVARDHIGIIPLYMGWDSAGTLLISSELKALEGRCEKIEIFPPGHYMTSKDCKLKKWYVRDWMNYDNVQNNETNIETLKKSLEDSVYRQLMSDVPYGVLLSGGLDSSITSALAKKFSKKRIESKNTEDAWYPQLHSFSVGLKGSPDLIAAKLVADKIGSIHHEINFTIQEGLDAIKDVIYHIETYDVTTVRASTPMYLMAR
;
A
#
# COMPACT_ATOMS: atom_id res chain seq x y z
N LYS A 1 6.55 17.78 13.82
CA LYS A 1 7.90 17.25 14.00
C LYS A 1 7.91 15.72 14.09
N PHE A 2 7.03 15.09 14.90
CA PHE A 2 7.00 13.63 15.01
C PHE A 2 6.53 12.91 13.73
N ILE A 3 5.73 13.58 12.87
CA ILE A 3 5.24 12.98 11.61
C ILE A 3 6.41 12.62 10.69
N ASP A 4 7.48 13.43 10.69
CA ASP A 4 8.70 13.16 9.92
C ASP A 4 9.45 11.89 10.37
N ASP A 5 9.24 11.49 11.64
CA ASP A 5 9.87 10.31 12.22
C ASP A 5 9.07 9.02 11.93
N LEU A 6 7.83 9.15 11.42
CA LEU A 6 7.00 8.01 11.03
C LEU A 6 7.49 7.41 9.71
N ASN A 7 7.84 6.13 9.74
CA ASN A 7 8.20 5.36 8.56
C ASN A 7 7.14 4.28 8.34
N GLY A 8 6.29 4.47 7.35
CA GLY A 8 5.20 3.52 7.07
C GLY A 8 4.09 4.10 6.21
N ILE A 9 3.07 3.30 6.08
CA ILE A 9 1.83 3.60 5.36
C ILE A 9 0.80 4.03 6.40
N PHE A 10 0.30 5.26 6.30
CA PHE A 10 -0.67 5.75 7.28
C PHE A 10 -1.62 6.82 6.75
N GLY A 11 -2.83 6.78 7.29
CA GLY A 11 -3.77 7.87 7.33
C GLY A 11 -4.42 7.83 8.71
N PHE A 12 -4.29 8.88 9.52
CA PHE A 12 -4.80 8.87 10.88
C PHE A 12 -5.38 10.20 11.34
N VAL A 13 -6.25 10.10 12.33
CA VAL A 13 -6.73 11.22 13.12
C VAL A 13 -6.40 10.96 14.58
N ILE A 14 -5.71 11.90 15.22
CA ILE A 14 -5.50 11.92 16.66
C ILE A 14 -6.41 12.99 17.23
N TYR A 15 -7.17 12.64 18.27
CA TYR A 15 -8.04 13.59 18.98
C TYR A 15 -7.66 13.65 20.46
N ASP A 16 -7.31 14.85 20.92
CA ASP A 16 -7.09 15.14 22.34
C ASP A 16 -8.42 15.53 22.99
N LYS A 17 -8.90 14.70 23.92
CA LYS A 17 -10.17 14.92 24.62
C LYS A 17 -10.11 16.06 25.64
N VAL A 18 -8.93 16.37 26.17
CA VAL A 18 -8.73 17.41 27.19
C VAL A 18 -8.73 18.78 26.54
N GLU A 19 -7.82 18.94 25.56
CA GLU A 19 -7.68 20.21 24.82
C GLU A 19 -8.73 20.37 23.71
N LYS A 20 -9.49 19.30 23.39
CA LYS A 20 -10.44 19.24 22.27
C LYS A 20 -9.79 19.62 20.94
N GLU A 21 -8.55 19.23 20.78
CA GLU A 21 -7.77 19.44 19.57
C GLU A 21 -7.67 18.19 18.73
N PHE A 22 -7.52 18.33 17.42
CA PHE A 22 -7.23 17.20 16.53
C PHE A 22 -6.02 17.46 15.64
N LEU A 23 -5.40 16.36 15.23
CA LEU A 23 -4.39 16.29 14.19
C LEU A 23 -4.80 15.21 13.20
N VAL A 24 -4.84 15.57 11.92
CA VAL A 24 -5.00 14.64 10.79
C VAL A 24 -3.70 14.61 10.02
N ALA A 25 -3.22 13.43 9.62
CA ALA A 25 -2.05 13.30 8.76
C ALA A 25 -2.17 12.11 7.81
N ARG A 26 -1.55 12.23 6.64
CA ARG A 26 -1.49 11.20 5.63
C ARG A 26 -0.06 10.96 5.18
N ASP A 27 0.30 9.71 4.91
CA ASP A 27 1.64 9.33 4.43
C ASP A 27 2.03 10.06 3.14
N HIS A 28 3.30 10.07 2.84
CA HIS A 28 3.87 10.89 1.78
C HIS A 28 3.51 10.44 0.36
N ILE A 29 3.12 9.18 0.17
CA ILE A 29 2.65 8.62 -1.11
C ILE A 29 1.12 8.64 -1.17
N GLY A 30 0.45 8.57 0.01
CA GLY A 30 -1.00 8.48 0.13
C GLY A 30 -1.53 7.10 -0.21
N ILE A 31 -0.81 6.05 0.22
CA ILE A 31 -1.21 4.66 -0.01
C ILE A 31 -2.55 4.38 0.67
N ILE A 32 -2.74 4.86 1.90
CA ILE A 32 -4.05 4.82 2.54
C ILE A 32 -4.91 5.93 1.95
N PRO A 33 -6.10 5.62 1.41
CA PRO A 33 -7.07 6.65 1.04
C PRO A 33 -7.45 7.48 2.27
N LEU A 34 -7.59 8.78 2.09
CA LEU A 34 -8.08 9.68 3.12
C LEU A 34 -8.83 10.83 2.46
N TYR A 35 -10.03 11.08 2.92
CA TYR A 35 -10.93 12.10 2.42
C TYR A 35 -11.34 13.04 3.54
N MET A 36 -11.63 14.28 3.18
CA MET A 36 -12.22 15.29 4.04
C MET A 36 -13.51 15.80 3.42
N GLY A 37 -14.54 15.94 4.23
CA GLY A 37 -15.83 16.43 3.78
C GLY A 37 -16.40 17.45 4.76
N TRP A 38 -17.31 18.29 4.26
CA TRP A 38 -18.03 19.27 5.07
C TRP A 38 -19.53 19.06 4.89
N ASP A 39 -20.24 18.92 6.00
CA ASP A 39 -21.70 18.86 5.99
C ASP A 39 -22.33 20.23 5.79
N SER A 40 -23.66 20.31 5.75
CA SER A 40 -24.43 21.54 5.60
C SER A 40 -24.24 22.54 6.75
N ALA A 41 -23.79 22.09 7.91
CA ALA A 41 -23.43 22.93 9.04
C ALA A 41 -21.96 23.40 9.02
N GLY A 42 -21.17 22.97 8.03
CA GLY A 42 -19.75 23.24 7.95
C GLY A 42 -18.88 22.35 8.84
N THR A 43 -19.42 21.27 9.39
CA THR A 43 -18.67 20.32 10.21
C THR A 43 -17.72 19.52 9.34
N LEU A 44 -16.44 19.46 9.74
CA LEU A 44 -15.43 18.66 9.06
C LEU A 44 -15.58 17.19 9.44
N LEU A 45 -15.68 16.33 8.44
CA LEU A 45 -15.65 14.88 8.54
C LEU A 45 -14.40 14.35 7.85
N ILE A 46 -13.77 13.35 8.46
CA ILE A 46 -12.59 12.67 7.88
C ILE A 46 -12.90 11.18 7.78
N SER A 47 -12.60 10.59 6.63
CA SER A 47 -12.80 9.16 6.40
C SER A 47 -11.73 8.59 5.47
N SER A 48 -11.41 7.32 5.64
CA SER A 48 -10.59 6.54 4.70
C SER A 48 -11.39 6.01 3.50
N GLU A 49 -12.72 6.10 3.54
CA GLU A 49 -13.61 5.67 2.48
C GLU A 49 -14.54 6.81 2.06
N LEU A 50 -14.59 7.08 0.73
CA LEU A 50 -15.41 8.15 0.14
C LEU A 50 -16.90 7.93 0.41
N LYS A 51 -17.36 6.66 0.29
CA LYS A 51 -18.77 6.29 0.49
C LYS A 51 -19.29 6.59 1.90
N ALA A 52 -18.43 6.70 2.89
CA ALA A 52 -18.81 7.09 4.24
C ALA A 52 -19.19 8.59 4.36
N LEU A 53 -18.71 9.41 3.42
CA LEU A 53 -18.98 10.84 3.35
C LEU A 53 -20.12 11.18 2.38
N GLU A 54 -20.37 10.30 1.40
CA GLU A 54 -21.44 10.49 0.42
C GLU A 54 -22.81 10.58 1.11
N GLY A 55 -23.62 11.51 0.66
CA GLY A 55 -24.95 11.80 1.22
C GLY A 55 -24.94 12.49 2.60
N ARG A 56 -23.75 12.70 3.19
CA ARG A 56 -23.58 13.42 4.46
C ARG A 56 -22.91 14.78 4.27
N CYS A 57 -22.04 14.87 3.27
CA CYS A 57 -21.26 16.07 3.00
C CYS A 57 -21.73 16.75 1.72
N GLU A 58 -21.78 18.08 1.73
CA GLU A 58 -22.05 18.88 0.55
C GLU A 58 -20.78 19.04 -0.33
N LYS A 59 -19.62 18.98 0.31
CA LYS A 59 -18.33 19.06 -0.35
C LYS A 59 -17.42 17.97 0.16
N ILE A 60 -16.74 17.25 -0.74
CA ILE A 60 -15.77 16.22 -0.40
C ILE A 60 -14.49 16.48 -1.21
N GLU A 61 -13.35 16.39 -0.55
CA GLU A 61 -12.03 16.53 -1.14
C GLU A 61 -11.11 15.39 -0.70
N ILE A 62 -10.14 15.05 -1.54
CA ILE A 62 -9.07 14.14 -1.15
C ILE A 62 -8.14 14.86 -0.19
N PHE A 63 -7.83 14.22 0.95
CA PHE A 63 -6.76 14.70 1.83
C PHE A 63 -5.42 14.43 1.14
N PRO A 64 -4.63 15.46 0.80
CA PRO A 64 -3.47 15.27 -0.07
C PRO A 64 -2.35 14.49 0.62
N PRO A 65 -1.61 13.63 -0.12
CA PRO A 65 -0.43 12.94 0.39
C PRO A 65 0.62 13.90 0.95
N GLY A 66 1.34 13.46 2.00
CA GLY A 66 2.41 14.26 2.59
C GLY A 66 1.95 15.52 3.30
N HIS A 67 0.69 15.60 3.67
CA HIS A 67 0.12 16.74 4.38
C HIS A 67 -0.41 16.36 5.76
N TYR A 68 -0.55 17.39 6.58
CA TYR A 68 -1.26 17.31 7.85
C TYR A 68 -2.16 18.54 8.04
N MET A 69 -3.10 18.43 8.95
CA MET A 69 -4.01 19.50 9.36
C MET A 69 -4.24 19.42 10.87
N THR A 70 -4.39 20.56 11.49
CA THR A 70 -4.72 20.65 12.95
C THR A 70 -5.99 21.46 13.13
N SER A 71 -6.66 21.26 14.28
CA SER A 71 -7.85 22.03 14.68
C SER A 71 -7.61 23.53 14.82
N LYS A 72 -6.35 23.96 15.06
CA LYS A 72 -5.99 25.37 15.32
C LYS A 72 -6.30 26.31 14.15
N ASP A 73 -6.11 25.84 12.94
CA ASP A 73 -6.28 26.67 11.74
C ASP A 73 -7.03 25.95 10.61
N CYS A 74 -7.26 24.63 10.74
CA CYS A 74 -7.91 23.79 9.74
C CYS A 74 -7.30 23.96 8.33
N LYS A 75 -5.99 24.25 8.25
CA LYS A 75 -5.27 24.42 7.00
C LYS A 75 -4.37 23.21 6.72
N LEU A 76 -4.38 22.80 5.46
CA LEU A 76 -3.46 21.77 4.97
C LEU A 76 -2.03 22.32 4.95
N LYS A 77 -1.13 21.60 5.59
CA LYS A 77 0.30 21.89 5.66
C LYS A 77 1.09 20.71 5.14
N LYS A 78 2.01 20.98 4.20
CA LYS A 78 2.89 19.95 3.66
C LYS A 78 3.98 19.65 4.70
N TRP A 79 4.12 18.38 5.10
CA TRP A 79 5.18 17.93 6.00
C TRP A 79 6.31 17.21 5.26
N TYR A 80 5.99 16.56 4.13
CA TYR A 80 6.99 15.83 3.36
C TYR A 80 7.59 16.69 2.27
N VAL A 81 8.83 17.12 2.47
CA VAL A 81 9.62 17.89 1.50
C VAL A 81 11.02 17.27 1.46
N ARG A 82 11.49 16.89 0.26
CA ARG A 82 12.81 16.30 0.02
C ARG A 82 13.47 16.97 -1.18
N ASP A 83 14.79 17.07 -1.16
CA ASP A 83 15.55 17.75 -2.21
C ASP A 83 15.34 17.13 -3.59
N TRP A 84 15.19 15.81 -3.66
CA TRP A 84 14.94 15.08 -4.91
C TRP A 84 13.59 15.38 -5.56
N MET A 85 12.68 16.05 -4.87
CA MET A 85 11.41 16.51 -5.44
C MET A 85 11.59 17.70 -6.39
N ASN A 86 12.75 18.35 -6.38
CA ASN A 86 13.13 19.34 -7.36
C ASN A 86 14.01 18.67 -8.43
N TYR A 87 13.56 18.67 -9.69
CA TYR A 87 14.28 18.05 -10.80
C TYR A 87 15.70 18.60 -10.97
N ASP A 88 15.92 19.89 -10.80
CA ASP A 88 17.22 20.53 -10.93
C ASP A 88 18.27 19.97 -9.97
N ASN A 89 17.82 19.45 -8.82
CA ASN A 89 18.73 18.86 -7.83
C ASN A 89 19.15 17.43 -8.18
N VAL A 90 18.46 16.76 -9.10
CA VAL A 90 18.68 15.33 -9.39
C VAL A 90 19.07 15.01 -10.82
N GLN A 91 18.86 15.92 -11.78
CA GLN A 91 19.06 15.67 -13.21
C GLN A 91 20.48 15.24 -13.59
N ASN A 92 21.48 15.63 -12.80
CA ASN A 92 22.89 15.32 -13.05
C ASN A 92 23.46 14.29 -12.04
N ASN A 93 22.63 13.66 -11.22
CA ASN A 93 23.09 12.67 -10.25
C ASN A 93 23.52 11.39 -10.96
N GLU A 94 24.70 10.89 -10.61
CA GLU A 94 25.17 9.61 -11.09
C GLU A 94 24.38 8.45 -10.46
N THR A 95 24.07 7.45 -11.27
CA THR A 95 23.41 6.24 -10.80
C THR A 95 24.41 5.32 -10.09
N ASN A 96 24.13 4.96 -8.85
CA ASN A 96 24.90 3.98 -8.09
C ASN A 96 24.04 2.71 -7.87
N ILE A 97 24.35 1.65 -8.60
CA ILE A 97 23.61 0.38 -8.58
C ILE A 97 23.67 -0.29 -7.21
N GLU A 98 24.80 -0.26 -6.52
CA GLU A 98 24.94 -0.87 -5.20
C GLU A 98 24.11 -0.13 -4.14
N THR A 99 24.05 1.20 -4.22
CA THR A 99 23.17 2.01 -3.37
C THR A 99 21.70 1.72 -3.64
N LEU A 100 21.31 1.61 -4.91
CA LEU A 100 19.95 1.25 -5.31
C LEU A 100 19.55 -0.13 -4.77
N LYS A 101 20.42 -1.14 -4.98
CA LYS A 101 20.23 -2.50 -4.48
C LYS A 101 20.03 -2.52 -2.96
N LYS A 102 20.94 -1.88 -2.23
CA LYS A 102 20.84 -1.80 -0.77
C LYS A 102 19.56 -1.11 -0.31
N SER A 103 19.20 0.00 -0.94
CA SER A 103 17.98 0.74 -0.61
C SER A 103 16.72 -0.10 -0.83
N LEU A 104 16.69 -0.90 -1.90
CA LEU A 104 15.59 -1.82 -2.18
C LEU A 104 15.54 -2.96 -1.15
N GLU A 105 16.68 -3.57 -0.83
CA GLU A 105 16.78 -4.60 0.21
C GLU A 105 16.29 -4.07 1.58
N ASP A 106 16.75 -2.89 1.98
CA ASP A 106 16.36 -2.24 3.24
C ASP A 106 14.88 -1.85 3.25
N SER A 107 14.33 -1.45 2.10
CA SER A 107 12.91 -1.12 1.96
C SER A 107 12.02 -2.35 2.13
N VAL A 108 12.34 -3.46 1.46
CA VAL A 108 11.62 -4.72 1.62
C VAL A 108 11.76 -5.23 3.06
N TYR A 109 12.99 -5.26 3.58
CA TYR A 109 13.26 -5.73 4.94
C TYR A 109 12.37 -5.06 5.99
N ARG A 110 12.29 -3.74 5.97
CA ARG A 110 11.50 -2.97 6.95
C ARG A 110 9.99 -3.24 6.89
N GLN A 111 9.48 -3.70 5.74
CA GLN A 111 8.05 -4.00 5.54
C GLN A 111 7.66 -5.42 5.93
N LEU A 112 8.62 -6.29 6.28
CA LEU A 112 8.34 -7.68 6.66
C LEU A 112 8.09 -7.86 8.15
N MET A 113 8.04 -6.79 8.94
CA MET A 113 7.68 -6.85 10.36
C MET A 113 6.22 -7.28 10.49
N SER A 114 5.98 -8.45 11.09
CA SER A 114 4.63 -9.00 11.22
C SER A 114 4.57 -10.04 12.35
N ASP A 115 3.51 -10.01 13.12
CA ASP A 115 3.15 -10.97 14.16
C ASP A 115 2.17 -12.05 13.65
N VAL A 116 1.83 -12.00 12.36
CA VAL A 116 0.96 -12.97 11.68
C VAL A 116 1.65 -13.51 10.42
N PRO A 117 1.21 -14.67 9.89
CA PRO A 117 1.71 -15.15 8.61
C PRO A 117 1.48 -14.13 7.50
N TYR A 118 2.45 -13.94 6.65
CA TYR A 118 2.32 -13.09 5.45
C TYR A 118 2.71 -13.85 4.19
N GLY A 119 2.25 -13.35 3.06
CA GLY A 119 2.59 -13.85 1.75
C GLY A 119 2.95 -12.72 0.79
N VAL A 120 3.42 -13.09 -0.38
CA VAL A 120 3.78 -12.15 -1.45
C VAL A 120 2.89 -12.37 -2.67
N LEU A 121 2.55 -11.30 -3.36
CA LEU A 121 1.88 -11.36 -4.64
C LEU A 121 2.94 -11.53 -5.73
N LEU A 122 2.79 -12.56 -6.54
CA LEU A 122 3.81 -12.96 -7.52
C LEU A 122 3.16 -13.09 -8.90
N SER A 123 3.49 -12.17 -9.78
CA SER A 123 3.04 -12.19 -11.20
C SER A 123 4.05 -12.84 -12.14
N GLY A 124 5.29 -13.11 -11.68
CA GLY A 124 6.38 -13.58 -12.52
C GLY A 124 7.09 -12.48 -13.30
N GLY A 125 6.63 -11.22 -13.21
CA GLY A 125 7.35 -10.05 -13.72
C GLY A 125 8.60 -9.71 -12.90
N LEU A 126 9.44 -8.82 -13.41
CA LEU A 126 10.72 -8.46 -12.78
C LEU A 126 10.54 -7.96 -11.35
N ASP A 127 9.66 -6.99 -11.14
CA ASP A 127 9.49 -6.31 -9.85
C ASP A 127 8.96 -7.27 -8.78
N SER A 128 7.89 -8.00 -9.08
CA SER A 128 7.31 -8.99 -8.17
C SER A 128 8.29 -10.13 -7.86
N SER A 129 9.12 -10.53 -8.82
CA SER A 129 10.13 -11.58 -8.63
C SER A 129 11.26 -11.12 -7.70
N ILE A 130 11.75 -9.89 -7.87
CA ILE A 130 12.80 -9.33 -7.02
C ILE A 130 12.28 -9.13 -5.59
N THR A 131 11.11 -8.52 -5.41
CA THR A 131 10.52 -8.29 -4.08
C THR A 131 10.23 -9.60 -3.37
N SER A 132 9.72 -10.63 -4.08
CA SER A 132 9.48 -11.96 -3.52
C SER A 132 10.76 -12.68 -3.13
N ALA A 133 11.82 -12.57 -3.93
CA ALA A 133 13.14 -13.14 -3.62
C ALA A 133 13.76 -12.48 -2.37
N LEU A 134 13.63 -11.15 -2.24
CA LEU A 134 14.07 -10.42 -1.06
C LEU A 134 13.23 -10.80 0.18
N ALA A 135 11.91 -10.89 0.05
CA ALA A 135 11.05 -11.37 1.13
C ALA A 135 11.48 -12.76 1.59
N LYS A 136 11.77 -13.69 0.66
CA LYS A 136 12.26 -15.03 0.99
C LYS A 136 13.61 -15.01 1.68
N LYS A 137 14.53 -14.15 1.26
CA LYS A 137 15.85 -13.96 1.89
C LYS A 137 15.72 -13.64 3.39
N PHE A 138 14.73 -12.84 3.76
CA PHE A 138 14.53 -12.36 5.13
C PHE A 138 13.49 -13.15 5.94
N SER A 139 12.71 -14.03 5.33
CA SER A 139 11.56 -14.70 5.96
C SER A 139 11.91 -15.63 7.13
N LYS A 140 13.17 -16.00 7.32
CA LYS A 140 13.59 -16.96 8.35
C LYS A 140 13.82 -16.34 9.73
N LYS A 141 14.01 -15.02 9.80
CA LYS A 141 14.37 -14.32 11.02
C LYS A 141 13.38 -13.19 11.31
N ARG A 142 13.20 -12.91 12.59
CA ARG A 142 12.37 -11.80 13.03
C ARG A 142 13.12 -10.48 12.88
N ILE A 143 12.45 -9.52 12.27
CA ILE A 143 13.00 -8.18 12.04
C ILE A 143 13.08 -7.41 13.36
N GLU A 144 12.07 -7.52 14.20
CA GLU A 144 11.94 -6.85 15.50
C GLU A 144 13.10 -7.23 16.45
N SER A 145 13.60 -8.46 16.36
CA SER A 145 14.74 -8.95 17.14
C SER A 145 16.10 -8.65 16.50
N LYS A 146 16.14 -7.80 15.45
CA LYS A 146 17.36 -7.54 14.66
C LYS A 146 17.99 -8.85 14.11
N ASN A 147 17.16 -9.77 13.68
CA ASN A 147 17.52 -11.08 13.14
C ASN A 147 18.20 -12.06 14.14
N THR A 148 18.07 -11.83 15.43
CA THR A 148 18.61 -12.75 16.45
C THR A 148 17.71 -13.95 16.71
N GLU A 149 16.40 -13.80 16.51
CA GLU A 149 15.40 -14.85 16.73
C GLU A 149 14.83 -15.38 15.41
N ASP A 150 14.41 -16.64 15.43
CA ASP A 150 13.75 -17.25 14.28
C ASP A 150 12.32 -16.71 14.12
N ALA A 151 11.89 -16.60 12.86
CA ALA A 151 10.53 -16.18 12.55
C ALA A 151 9.52 -17.23 13.04
N TRP A 152 8.37 -16.78 13.54
CA TRP A 152 7.28 -17.67 13.93
C TRP A 152 6.70 -18.43 12.74
N TYR A 153 6.72 -17.80 11.55
CA TYR A 153 6.20 -18.33 10.29
C TYR A 153 7.28 -18.23 9.20
N PRO A 154 8.32 -19.10 9.22
CA PRO A 154 9.48 -18.97 8.32
C PRO A 154 9.17 -19.38 6.88
N GLN A 155 8.02 -20.02 6.66
CA GLN A 155 7.61 -20.47 5.34
C GLN A 155 6.93 -19.33 4.60
N LEU A 156 7.56 -18.86 3.50
CA LEU A 156 6.96 -17.85 2.66
C LEU A 156 5.90 -18.47 1.73
N HIS A 157 4.74 -17.87 1.70
CA HIS A 157 3.67 -18.17 0.75
C HIS A 157 3.68 -17.12 -0.39
N SER A 158 3.43 -17.57 -1.61
CA SER A 158 3.26 -16.69 -2.77
C SER A 158 1.92 -16.96 -3.44
N PHE A 159 1.31 -15.91 -3.96
CA PHE A 159 -0.02 -15.95 -4.54
C PHE A 159 0.01 -15.35 -5.94
N SER A 160 -0.62 -16.02 -6.88
CA SER A 160 -0.90 -15.51 -8.22
C SER A 160 -2.36 -15.71 -8.58
N VAL A 161 -2.90 -14.81 -9.39
CA VAL A 161 -4.29 -14.85 -9.82
C VAL A 161 -4.38 -14.56 -11.30
N GLY A 162 -5.21 -15.31 -12.03
CA GLY A 162 -5.38 -15.12 -13.47
C GLY A 162 -6.33 -16.10 -14.11
N LEU A 163 -6.52 -15.96 -15.42
CA LEU A 163 -7.23 -16.94 -16.22
C LEU A 163 -6.39 -18.21 -16.36
N LYS A 164 -7.03 -19.36 -16.33
CA LYS A 164 -6.37 -20.66 -16.44
C LYS A 164 -5.46 -20.71 -17.68
N GLY A 165 -4.18 -21.07 -17.45
CA GLY A 165 -3.19 -21.16 -18.52
C GLY A 165 -2.58 -19.82 -18.96
N SER A 166 -2.84 -18.74 -18.24
CA SER A 166 -2.21 -17.44 -18.50
C SER A 166 -0.68 -17.54 -18.42
N PRO A 167 0.05 -16.85 -19.32
CA PRO A 167 1.51 -16.81 -19.29
C PRO A 167 2.07 -16.31 -17.95
N ASP A 168 1.39 -15.36 -17.30
CA ASP A 168 1.81 -14.80 -16.02
C ASP A 168 1.76 -15.84 -14.91
N LEU A 169 0.73 -16.71 -14.89
CA LEU A 169 0.65 -17.80 -13.91
C LEU A 169 1.80 -18.80 -14.08
N ILE A 170 2.14 -19.13 -15.32
CA ILE A 170 3.29 -20.01 -15.63
C ILE A 170 4.59 -19.37 -15.16
N ALA A 171 4.81 -18.09 -15.44
CA ALA A 171 5.99 -17.35 -15.01
C ALA A 171 6.07 -17.24 -13.49
N ALA A 172 4.94 -16.95 -12.82
CA ALA A 172 4.85 -16.89 -11.35
C ALA A 172 5.24 -18.24 -10.72
N LYS A 173 4.73 -19.35 -11.26
CA LYS A 173 5.07 -20.69 -10.78
C LYS A 173 6.55 -20.99 -10.91
N LEU A 174 7.18 -20.66 -12.03
CA LEU A 174 8.63 -20.85 -12.23
C LEU A 174 9.47 -20.05 -11.21
N VAL A 175 9.08 -18.81 -10.92
CA VAL A 175 9.76 -18.00 -9.91
C VAL A 175 9.53 -18.57 -8.51
N ALA A 176 8.30 -18.95 -8.18
CA ALA A 176 7.95 -19.54 -6.89
C ALA A 176 8.77 -20.79 -6.58
N ASP A 177 8.92 -21.67 -7.57
CA ASP A 177 9.71 -22.88 -7.45
C ASP A 177 11.22 -22.56 -7.20
N LYS A 178 11.73 -21.54 -7.91
CA LYS A 178 13.13 -21.11 -7.73
C LYS A 178 13.43 -20.49 -6.38
N ILE A 179 12.53 -19.67 -5.86
CA ILE A 179 12.70 -19.03 -4.54
C ILE A 179 12.32 -19.95 -3.38
N GLY A 180 11.65 -21.07 -3.68
CA GLY A 180 11.22 -22.06 -2.67
C GLY A 180 10.09 -21.52 -1.78
N SER A 181 9.10 -20.84 -2.36
CA SER A 181 7.85 -20.47 -1.68
C SER A 181 6.78 -21.54 -1.86
N ILE A 182 5.82 -21.60 -0.93
CA ILE A 182 4.58 -22.35 -1.16
C ILE A 182 3.70 -21.50 -2.06
N HIS A 183 3.51 -21.95 -3.30
CA HIS A 183 2.77 -21.19 -4.30
C HIS A 183 1.30 -21.56 -4.34
N HIS A 184 0.44 -20.55 -4.35
CA HIS A 184 -1.01 -20.64 -4.49
C HIS A 184 -1.43 -19.97 -5.79
N GLU A 185 -1.92 -20.76 -6.73
CA GLU A 185 -2.49 -20.26 -7.97
C GLU A 185 -4.00 -20.19 -7.86
N ILE A 186 -4.56 -19.00 -8.06
CA ILE A 186 -6.00 -18.74 -8.04
C ILE A 186 -6.46 -18.49 -9.47
N ASN A 187 -7.37 -19.33 -9.94
CA ASN A 187 -7.94 -19.19 -11.27
C ASN A 187 -9.36 -18.64 -11.18
N PHE A 188 -9.72 -17.75 -12.11
CA PHE A 188 -11.07 -17.26 -12.27
C PHE A 188 -11.48 -17.31 -13.76
N THR A 189 -12.75 -17.28 -14.02
CA THR A 189 -13.34 -17.23 -15.37
C THR A 189 -13.62 -15.78 -15.78
N ILE A 190 -13.75 -15.54 -17.08
CA ILE A 190 -14.15 -14.23 -17.60
C ILE A 190 -15.49 -13.79 -16.99
N GLN A 191 -16.44 -14.72 -16.83
CA GLN A 191 -17.74 -14.41 -16.27
C GLN A 191 -17.64 -13.98 -14.80
N GLU A 192 -16.87 -14.69 -13.97
CA GLU A 192 -16.62 -14.29 -12.59
C GLU A 192 -15.98 -12.91 -12.52
N GLY A 193 -15.06 -12.58 -13.42
CA GLY A 193 -14.47 -11.25 -13.52
C GLY A 193 -15.52 -10.18 -13.86
N LEU A 194 -16.40 -10.44 -14.83
CA LEU A 194 -17.46 -9.51 -15.21
C LEU A 194 -18.48 -9.30 -14.07
N ASP A 195 -18.87 -10.38 -13.41
CA ASP A 195 -19.84 -10.34 -12.31
C ASP A 195 -19.29 -9.56 -11.08
N ALA A 196 -17.98 -9.58 -10.88
CA ALA A 196 -17.33 -8.89 -9.77
C ALA A 196 -17.20 -7.37 -9.98
N ILE A 197 -17.31 -6.83 -11.20
CA ILE A 197 -17.01 -5.43 -11.52
C ILE A 197 -17.77 -4.45 -10.63
N LYS A 198 -19.04 -4.69 -10.37
CA LYS A 198 -19.88 -3.81 -9.55
C LYS A 198 -19.33 -3.73 -8.11
N ASP A 199 -19.00 -4.87 -7.53
CA ASP A 199 -18.47 -4.96 -6.17
C ASP A 199 -17.07 -4.34 -6.11
N VAL A 200 -16.24 -4.59 -7.13
CA VAL A 200 -14.92 -3.96 -7.25
C VAL A 200 -15.04 -2.45 -7.22
N ILE A 201 -15.90 -1.85 -8.08
CA ILE A 201 -16.11 -0.40 -8.13
C ILE A 201 -16.57 0.13 -6.77
N TYR A 202 -17.47 -0.58 -6.09
CA TYR A 202 -17.94 -0.20 -4.75
C TYR A 202 -16.79 -0.16 -3.72
N HIS A 203 -15.88 -1.13 -3.78
CA HIS A 203 -14.77 -1.20 -2.84
C HIS A 203 -13.61 -0.24 -3.16
N ILE A 204 -13.27 -0.07 -4.44
CA ILE A 204 -12.17 0.83 -4.84
C ILE A 204 -12.61 2.29 -5.00
N GLU A 205 -13.91 2.56 -4.99
CA GLU A 205 -14.52 3.90 -5.04
C GLU A 205 -14.11 4.72 -6.28
N THR A 206 -13.83 4.05 -7.38
CA THR A 206 -13.53 4.65 -8.68
C THR A 206 -13.99 3.75 -9.81
N TYR A 207 -14.27 4.34 -10.96
CA TYR A 207 -14.54 3.63 -12.21
C TYR A 207 -13.48 3.92 -13.27
N ASP A 208 -12.29 4.35 -12.84
CA ASP A 208 -11.13 4.40 -13.74
C ASP A 208 -10.84 3.01 -14.30
N VAL A 209 -10.79 2.91 -15.62
CA VAL A 209 -10.67 1.63 -16.34
C VAL A 209 -9.42 0.84 -15.91
N THR A 210 -8.30 1.53 -15.75
CA THR A 210 -7.03 0.89 -15.38
C THR A 210 -7.09 0.32 -13.96
N THR A 211 -7.66 1.10 -13.03
CA THR A 211 -7.83 0.68 -11.63
C THR A 211 -8.80 -0.48 -11.51
N VAL A 212 -9.96 -0.42 -12.17
CA VAL A 212 -10.96 -1.52 -12.16
C VAL A 212 -10.36 -2.81 -12.72
N ARG A 213 -9.65 -2.70 -13.87
CA ARG A 213 -9.00 -3.87 -14.51
C ARG A 213 -7.95 -4.51 -13.62
N ALA A 214 -7.12 -3.71 -12.94
CA ALA A 214 -6.09 -4.21 -12.05
C ALA A 214 -6.67 -4.78 -10.73
N SER A 215 -7.73 -4.17 -10.21
CA SER A 215 -8.32 -4.55 -8.93
C SER A 215 -9.23 -5.77 -9.01
N THR A 216 -9.83 -6.07 -10.17
CA THR A 216 -10.76 -7.21 -10.31
C THR A 216 -10.12 -8.56 -9.96
N PRO A 217 -8.95 -8.94 -10.51
CA PRO A 217 -8.27 -10.18 -10.11
C PRO A 217 -7.89 -10.18 -8.63
N MET A 218 -7.45 -9.03 -8.10
CA MET A 218 -7.07 -8.89 -6.70
C MET A 218 -8.26 -9.09 -5.76
N TYR A 219 -9.41 -8.55 -6.12
CA TYR A 219 -10.67 -8.74 -5.38
C TYR A 219 -11.07 -10.22 -5.36
N LEU A 220 -11.02 -10.90 -6.51
CA LEU A 220 -11.34 -12.32 -6.60
C LEU A 220 -10.37 -13.21 -5.83
N MET A 221 -9.11 -12.82 -5.72
CA MET A 221 -8.11 -13.52 -4.92
C MET A 221 -8.33 -13.32 -3.42
N ALA A 222 -8.83 -12.15 -2.99
CA ALA A 222 -9.02 -11.82 -1.57
C ALA A 222 -10.35 -12.35 -1.02
N ARG A 223 -11.27 -12.78 -1.86
CA ARG A 223 -12.59 -13.33 -1.51
C ARG A 223 -12.51 -14.81 -1.14
#